data_3151112cb5f8ca30d4c1c20fb11301b8
#
_entry.id   3151112cb5f8ca30d4c1c20fb11301b8
#
_cell.length_a   1.000
_cell.length_b   1.000
_cell.length_c   1.000
_cell.angle_alpha   90.00
_cell.angle_beta   90.00
_cell.angle_gamma   90.00
#
_symmetry.space_group_name_H-M   'P 1'
#
loop_
_entity.id
_entity.type
_entity.pdbx_description
1 polymer ?
#
loop_
_entity_poly.entity_id
_entity_poly.type
_entity_poly.pdbx_seq_one_letter_code
_entity_poly.pdbx_strand_id
1 'polypeptide(L)'
;MIRTTVFPGRYVQGAGAFNRLGNEMARLSTKGFVICDPFVLEQLFPVFRHDIEQAVPIVVERFGGECSDEEISRISDVAVTSGCDIVVGIGGGKTLDTAKVVAGNLKLPAACAPSIASTDAPCSAVSVIYTPDGTVKRYVFHRRNPDLVIIDTTVVAQAPSRFLVSGMGDALATWFEAESCRQKYARNITGDYGSVTAYALARLCYDTLLEHGLTAKLSCDAHVVSPSLEHVVEANTLLSGLGFESGGLAAAHAIHNGLTVLPHVHDHFHGEKVAFGVLASLFLTDKPSDVIDEVYDFCDEVGLPTTFADIGLPDVSDDELRMVAEAATAVGETIHNEPVPVT
;
A
#
# COMPACT_ATOMS: atom_id res chain seq x y z
N MET A 1 20.40 -4.85 -20.74
CA MET A 1 19.53 -4.94 -19.56
C MET A 1 19.09 -3.52 -19.23
N ILE A 2 17.80 -3.22 -19.38
CA ILE A 2 17.22 -1.91 -19.05
C ILE A 2 16.77 -1.94 -17.59
N ARG A 3 17.02 -0.87 -16.84
CA ARG A 3 16.58 -0.71 -15.45
C ARG A 3 15.67 0.50 -15.37
N THR A 4 14.53 0.33 -14.72
CA THR A 4 13.54 1.40 -14.55
C THR A 4 13.23 1.58 -13.07
N THR A 5 13.22 2.84 -12.63
CA THR A 5 12.78 3.26 -11.30
C THR A 5 11.77 4.38 -11.49
N VAL A 6 10.62 4.24 -10.86
CA VAL A 6 9.50 5.18 -10.97
C VAL A 6 9.23 5.86 -9.63
N PHE A 7 8.67 7.05 -9.66
CA PHE A 7 8.43 7.90 -8.51
C PHE A 7 7.09 8.63 -8.66
N PRO A 8 6.37 8.95 -7.55
CA PRO A 8 5.29 9.92 -7.61
C PRO A 8 5.84 11.29 -8.02
N GLY A 9 5.02 12.09 -8.66
CA GLY A 9 5.42 13.43 -9.12
C GLY A 9 5.86 14.33 -7.96
N ARG A 10 5.20 14.21 -6.81
CA ARG A 10 5.51 14.93 -5.57
C ARG A 10 5.01 14.16 -4.36
N TYR A 11 5.84 14.09 -3.33
CA TYR A 11 5.51 13.53 -2.02
C TYR A 11 5.59 14.63 -0.95
N VAL A 12 4.56 14.76 -0.12
CA VAL A 12 4.45 15.73 0.97
C VAL A 12 3.98 15.00 2.22
N GLN A 13 4.71 15.10 3.33
CA GLN A 13 4.36 14.46 4.58
C GLN A 13 4.61 15.40 5.76
N GLY A 14 3.82 15.26 6.80
CA GLY A 14 4.03 15.89 8.09
C GLY A 14 2.75 16.25 8.81
N ALA A 15 2.87 16.67 10.06
CA ALA A 15 1.74 17.10 10.88
C ALA A 15 1.05 18.33 10.25
N GLY A 16 -0.25 18.27 10.04
CA GLY A 16 -1.04 19.33 9.41
C GLY A 16 -0.85 19.45 7.89
N ALA A 17 -0.29 18.43 7.23
CA ALA A 17 -0.05 18.47 5.78
C ALA A 17 -1.33 18.67 4.96
N PHE A 18 -2.49 18.20 5.43
CA PHE A 18 -3.75 18.38 4.72
C PHE A 18 -4.18 19.83 4.59
N ASN A 19 -3.72 20.73 5.47
CA ASN A 19 -3.94 22.19 5.31
C ASN A 19 -3.24 22.75 4.05
N ARG A 20 -2.29 22.02 3.49
CA ARG A 20 -1.59 22.37 2.24
C ARG A 20 -2.19 21.73 1.01
N LEU A 21 -3.13 20.80 1.15
CA LEU A 21 -3.68 20.01 0.03
C LEU A 21 -4.21 20.91 -1.09
N GLY A 22 -5.00 21.94 -0.76
CA GLY A 22 -5.51 22.90 -1.74
C GLY A 22 -4.40 23.62 -2.52
N ASN A 23 -3.36 24.07 -1.83
CA ASN A 23 -2.21 24.74 -2.46
C ASN A 23 -1.39 23.80 -3.35
N GLU A 24 -1.24 22.54 -2.96
CA GLU A 24 -0.56 21.55 -3.80
C GLU A 24 -1.42 21.16 -5.01
N MET A 25 -2.76 21.06 -4.86
CA MET A 25 -3.69 20.87 -5.99
C MET A 25 -3.64 22.04 -6.97
N ALA A 26 -3.57 23.29 -6.51
CA ALA A 26 -3.50 24.48 -7.34
C ALA A 26 -2.26 24.52 -8.25
N ARG A 27 -1.23 23.73 -7.96
CA ARG A 27 -0.05 23.57 -8.84
C ARG A 27 -0.32 22.70 -10.07
N LEU A 28 -1.36 21.84 -9.99
CA LEU A 28 -1.67 20.81 -10.98
C LEU A 28 -3.00 21.06 -11.70
N SER A 29 -3.86 21.91 -11.14
CA SER A 29 -5.26 21.99 -11.53
C SER A 29 -5.88 23.36 -11.26
N THR A 30 -7.03 23.59 -11.89
CA THR A 30 -7.88 24.76 -11.65
C THR A 30 -9.18 24.41 -10.93
N LYS A 31 -9.57 23.13 -10.92
CA LYS A 31 -10.77 22.61 -10.25
C LYS A 31 -10.62 21.14 -9.88
N GLY A 32 -10.77 20.80 -8.61
CA GLY A 32 -10.57 19.46 -8.10
C GLY A 32 -11.84 18.62 -8.02
N PHE A 33 -11.74 17.31 -8.34
CA PHE A 33 -12.73 16.29 -8.04
C PHE A 33 -12.20 15.41 -6.91
N VAL A 34 -12.85 15.45 -5.75
CA VAL A 34 -12.41 14.77 -4.51
C VAL A 34 -13.30 13.57 -4.25
N ILE A 35 -12.73 12.38 -4.30
CA ILE A 35 -13.37 11.12 -3.88
C ILE A 35 -12.99 10.90 -2.43
N CYS A 36 -13.99 10.85 -1.55
CA CYS A 36 -13.76 10.82 -0.13
C CYS A 36 -14.36 9.57 0.52
N ASP A 37 -13.56 8.86 1.29
CA ASP A 37 -14.03 7.78 2.14
C ASP A 37 -15.18 8.26 3.05
N PRO A 38 -16.21 7.44 3.32
CA PRO A 38 -17.36 7.87 4.14
C PRO A 38 -16.97 8.41 5.53
N PHE A 39 -16.08 7.72 6.24
CA PHE A 39 -15.62 8.18 7.57
C PHE A 39 -14.84 9.49 7.45
N VAL A 40 -13.94 9.57 6.48
CA VAL A 40 -13.14 10.78 6.23
C VAL A 40 -14.06 11.95 5.88
N LEU A 41 -15.04 11.74 5.00
CA LEU A 41 -16.00 12.77 4.57
C LEU A 41 -16.79 13.37 5.74
N GLU A 42 -17.19 12.53 6.69
CA GLU A 42 -18.05 12.93 7.81
C GLU A 42 -17.25 13.49 9.00
N GLN A 43 -16.07 12.92 9.29
CA GLN A 43 -15.33 13.18 10.52
C GLN A 43 -14.09 14.06 10.32
N LEU A 44 -13.38 13.92 9.22
CA LEU A 44 -12.09 14.60 9.02
C LEU A 44 -12.15 15.72 8.00
N PHE A 45 -12.79 15.51 6.85
CA PHE A 45 -12.83 16.44 5.74
C PHE A 45 -13.37 17.83 6.11
N PRO A 46 -14.38 17.99 6.99
CA PRO A 46 -14.86 19.29 7.40
C PRO A 46 -13.78 20.18 8.01
N VAL A 47 -12.73 19.59 8.62
CA VAL A 47 -11.66 20.34 9.30
C VAL A 47 -10.79 21.10 8.30
N PHE A 48 -10.48 20.51 7.15
CA PHE A 48 -9.56 21.08 6.15
C PHE A 48 -10.22 21.48 4.83
N ARG A 49 -11.52 21.21 4.68
CA ARG A 49 -12.29 21.55 3.48
C ARG A 49 -12.18 23.04 3.09
N HIS A 50 -12.30 23.91 4.07
CA HIS A 50 -12.26 25.36 3.84
C HIS A 50 -10.92 25.79 3.23
N ASP A 51 -9.81 25.28 3.73
CA ASP A 51 -8.46 25.61 3.23
C ASP A 51 -8.26 25.13 1.80
N ILE A 52 -8.84 23.95 1.45
CA ILE A 52 -8.81 23.46 0.08
C ILE A 52 -9.62 24.38 -0.83
N GLU A 53 -10.85 24.72 -0.46
CA GLU A 53 -11.76 25.55 -1.26
C GLU A 53 -11.27 27.00 -1.44
N GLN A 54 -10.46 27.51 -0.52
CA GLN A 54 -9.80 28.81 -0.69
C GLN A 54 -8.75 28.78 -1.82
N ALA A 55 -8.09 27.67 -2.04
CA ALA A 55 -7.03 27.56 -3.04
C ALA A 55 -7.55 27.07 -4.40
N VAL A 56 -8.48 26.10 -4.40
CA VAL A 56 -9.03 25.46 -5.61
C VAL A 56 -10.50 25.10 -5.37
N PRO A 57 -11.43 25.51 -6.25
CA PRO A 57 -12.80 25.01 -6.18
C PRO A 57 -12.83 23.49 -6.34
N ILE A 58 -13.67 22.83 -5.55
CA ILE A 58 -13.76 21.37 -5.55
C ILE A 58 -15.20 20.87 -5.71
N VAL A 59 -15.34 19.70 -6.31
CA VAL A 59 -16.55 18.87 -6.24
C VAL A 59 -16.19 17.63 -5.43
N VAL A 60 -16.99 17.33 -4.42
CA VAL A 60 -16.75 16.22 -3.49
C VAL A 60 -17.75 15.11 -3.76
N GLU A 61 -17.25 13.90 -3.93
CA GLU A 61 -18.05 12.70 -4.14
C GLU A 61 -17.77 11.66 -3.05
N ARG A 62 -18.82 11.06 -2.51
CA ARG A 62 -18.71 10.00 -1.51
C ARG A 62 -18.30 8.69 -2.18
N PHE A 63 -17.26 8.04 -1.66
CA PHE A 63 -16.84 6.71 -2.07
C PHE A 63 -17.85 5.65 -1.59
N GLY A 64 -18.20 4.69 -2.45
CA GLY A 64 -19.18 3.65 -2.15
C GLY A 64 -18.67 2.48 -1.30
N GLY A 65 -17.37 2.46 -0.98
CA GLY A 65 -16.76 1.46 -0.08
C GLY A 65 -15.97 0.37 -0.78
N GLU A 66 -16.19 0.11 -2.07
CA GLU A 66 -15.43 -0.90 -2.81
C GLU A 66 -14.88 -0.36 -4.13
N CYS A 67 -13.62 -0.70 -4.44
CA CYS A 67 -13.00 -0.35 -5.72
C CYS A 67 -13.45 -1.34 -6.81
N SER A 68 -14.70 -1.25 -7.21
CA SER A 68 -15.31 -2.10 -8.24
C SER A 68 -15.50 -1.38 -9.57
N ASP A 69 -15.71 -2.15 -10.65
CA ASP A 69 -15.96 -1.57 -11.98
C ASP A 69 -17.21 -0.69 -11.98
N GLU A 70 -18.24 -1.08 -11.22
CA GLU A 70 -19.50 -0.35 -11.09
C GLU A 70 -19.26 1.00 -10.41
N GLU A 71 -18.52 1.02 -9.31
CA GLU A 71 -18.20 2.24 -8.57
C GLU A 71 -17.27 3.17 -9.37
N ILE A 72 -16.26 2.60 -10.04
CA ILE A 72 -15.39 3.35 -10.93
C ILE A 72 -16.19 4.02 -12.06
N SER A 73 -17.14 3.31 -12.66
CA SER A 73 -18.02 3.87 -13.71
C SER A 73 -18.87 5.00 -13.16
N ARG A 74 -19.55 4.76 -12.03
CA ARG A 74 -20.40 5.75 -11.36
C ARG A 74 -19.64 7.05 -11.07
N ILE A 75 -18.47 6.92 -10.45
CA ILE A 75 -17.64 8.09 -10.09
C ILE A 75 -17.09 8.78 -11.34
N SER A 76 -16.69 8.02 -12.37
CA SER A 76 -16.20 8.61 -13.63
C SER A 76 -17.25 9.48 -14.31
N ASP A 77 -18.52 9.05 -14.34
CA ASP A 77 -19.63 9.81 -14.93
C ASP A 77 -19.85 11.14 -14.21
N VAL A 78 -19.76 11.13 -12.85
CA VAL A 78 -19.88 12.36 -12.05
C VAL A 78 -18.66 13.26 -12.30
N ALA A 79 -17.45 12.70 -12.35
CA ALA A 79 -16.23 13.47 -12.59
C ALA A 79 -16.25 14.17 -13.96
N VAL A 80 -16.67 13.48 -15.02
CA VAL A 80 -16.81 14.07 -16.37
C VAL A 80 -17.77 15.27 -16.35
N THR A 81 -18.92 15.12 -15.72
CA THR A 81 -19.93 16.20 -15.68
C THR A 81 -19.53 17.37 -14.80
N SER A 82 -18.62 17.14 -13.86
CA SER A 82 -18.12 18.18 -12.93
C SER A 82 -17.22 19.22 -13.61
N GLY A 83 -16.58 18.86 -14.72
CA GLY A 83 -15.59 19.72 -15.40
C GLY A 83 -14.31 19.94 -14.58
N CYS A 84 -13.95 18.99 -13.70
CA CYS A 84 -12.72 19.00 -12.92
C CYS A 84 -11.52 18.54 -13.76
N ASP A 85 -10.32 19.03 -13.41
CA ASP A 85 -9.08 18.77 -14.14
C ASP A 85 -7.99 18.06 -13.29
N ILE A 86 -8.34 17.58 -12.09
CA ILE A 86 -7.59 16.65 -11.24
C ILE A 86 -8.56 15.73 -10.50
N VAL A 87 -8.15 14.49 -10.21
CA VAL A 87 -8.86 13.57 -9.31
C VAL A 87 -8.03 13.37 -8.05
N VAL A 88 -8.68 13.53 -6.91
CA VAL A 88 -8.06 13.39 -5.58
C VAL A 88 -8.79 12.29 -4.81
N GLY A 89 -8.06 11.29 -4.32
CA GLY A 89 -8.59 10.30 -3.37
C GLY A 89 -8.19 10.67 -1.95
N ILE A 90 -9.15 10.73 -1.02
CA ILE A 90 -8.89 10.93 0.42
C ILE A 90 -9.51 9.77 1.19
N GLY A 91 -8.67 8.88 1.73
CA GLY A 91 -9.14 7.68 2.40
C GLY A 91 -8.11 6.57 2.50
N GLY A 92 -8.57 5.33 2.63
CA GLY A 92 -7.74 4.13 2.60
C GLY A 92 -7.45 3.64 1.18
N GLY A 93 -6.70 2.54 1.05
CA GLY A 93 -6.23 1.99 -0.23
C GLY A 93 -7.28 1.88 -1.33
N LYS A 94 -8.49 1.34 -1.02
CA LYS A 94 -9.58 1.20 -2.01
C LYS A 94 -10.07 2.54 -2.57
N THR A 95 -10.14 3.58 -1.73
CA THR A 95 -10.49 4.93 -2.16
C THR A 95 -9.41 5.51 -3.07
N LEU A 96 -8.14 5.31 -2.72
CA LEU A 96 -7.01 5.79 -3.51
C LEU A 96 -6.92 5.07 -4.85
N ASP A 97 -7.12 3.75 -4.85
CA ASP A 97 -7.15 2.95 -6.08
C ASP A 97 -8.26 3.39 -7.02
N THR A 98 -9.46 3.62 -6.50
CA THR A 98 -10.58 4.17 -7.28
C THR A 98 -10.20 5.53 -7.89
N ALA A 99 -9.57 6.42 -7.11
CA ALA A 99 -9.15 7.74 -7.60
C ALA A 99 -8.09 7.62 -8.71
N LYS A 100 -7.11 6.73 -8.56
CA LYS A 100 -6.08 6.47 -9.60
C LYS A 100 -6.71 5.94 -10.90
N VAL A 101 -7.66 5.01 -10.79
CA VAL A 101 -8.34 4.45 -11.97
C VAL A 101 -9.20 5.49 -12.67
N VAL A 102 -10.00 6.26 -11.92
CA VAL A 102 -10.83 7.35 -12.48
C VAL A 102 -9.93 8.38 -13.17
N ALA A 103 -8.86 8.84 -12.51
CA ALA A 103 -7.89 9.76 -13.10
C ALA A 103 -7.28 9.20 -14.39
N GLY A 104 -6.86 7.92 -14.38
CA GLY A 104 -6.30 7.24 -15.54
C GLY A 104 -7.27 7.15 -16.72
N ASN A 105 -8.52 6.79 -16.47
CA ASN A 105 -9.58 6.71 -17.47
C ASN A 105 -9.85 8.07 -18.13
N LEU A 106 -9.86 9.14 -17.34
CA LEU A 106 -10.10 10.51 -17.78
C LEU A 106 -8.83 11.22 -18.27
N LYS A 107 -7.66 10.60 -18.13
CA LYS A 107 -6.35 11.16 -18.48
C LYS A 107 -6.04 12.46 -17.69
N LEU A 108 -6.52 12.54 -16.47
CA LEU A 108 -6.30 13.63 -15.54
C LEU A 108 -5.13 13.32 -14.60
N PRO A 109 -4.53 14.35 -13.96
CA PRO A 109 -3.64 14.15 -12.81
C PRO A 109 -4.34 13.43 -11.67
N ALA A 110 -3.59 12.58 -10.95
CA ALA A 110 -4.05 11.87 -9.76
C ALA A 110 -3.34 12.41 -8.51
N ALA A 111 -4.10 12.65 -7.44
CA ALA A 111 -3.57 12.95 -6.12
C ALA A 111 -4.08 11.92 -5.10
N CYS A 112 -3.18 11.39 -4.27
CA CYS A 112 -3.49 10.47 -3.20
C CYS A 112 -3.23 11.14 -1.84
N ALA A 113 -4.28 11.19 -1.00
CA ALA A 113 -4.25 11.74 0.34
C ALA A 113 -4.70 10.65 1.35
N PRO A 114 -3.82 9.69 1.70
CA PRO A 114 -4.19 8.60 2.59
C PRO A 114 -4.53 9.10 3.99
N SER A 115 -5.63 8.59 4.56
CA SER A 115 -6.03 8.83 5.95
C SER A 115 -5.44 7.82 6.94
N ILE A 116 -4.83 6.78 6.42
CA ILE A 116 -4.14 5.70 7.15
C ILE A 116 -2.87 5.30 6.38
N ALA A 117 -1.86 4.80 7.08
CA ALA A 117 -0.61 4.32 6.47
C ALA A 117 -0.55 2.78 6.51
N SER A 118 -1.60 2.13 5.97
CA SER A 118 -1.81 0.68 6.09
C SER A 118 -1.24 -0.15 4.95
N THR A 119 -0.79 0.49 3.87
CA THR A 119 -0.19 -0.13 2.67
C THR A 119 0.65 0.89 1.91
N ASP A 120 1.38 0.45 0.91
CA ASP A 120 2.19 1.26 0.01
C ASP A 120 1.44 1.75 -1.26
N ALA A 121 0.17 1.42 -1.38
CA ALA A 121 -0.69 1.81 -2.50
C ALA A 121 -0.67 3.32 -2.86
N PRO A 122 -0.48 4.28 -1.91
CA PRO A 122 -0.52 5.70 -2.23
C PRO A 122 0.51 6.16 -3.27
N CYS A 123 1.68 5.52 -3.33
CA CYS A 123 2.78 5.97 -4.20
C CYS A 123 2.89 5.21 -5.51
N SER A 124 2.23 4.06 -5.64
CA SER A 124 2.40 3.17 -6.80
C SER A 124 1.48 3.50 -7.99
N ALA A 125 1.93 3.14 -9.19
CA ALA A 125 1.13 3.14 -10.40
C ALA A 125 0.30 1.85 -10.58
N VAL A 126 -0.12 1.24 -9.47
CA VAL A 126 -0.93 0.01 -9.45
C VAL A 126 -2.22 0.27 -8.69
N SER A 127 -3.33 -0.28 -9.16
CA SER A 127 -4.60 -0.33 -8.44
C SER A 127 -5.17 -1.73 -8.47
N VAL A 128 -5.80 -2.15 -7.38
CA VAL A 128 -6.51 -3.42 -7.27
C VAL A 128 -7.99 -3.19 -7.49
N ILE A 129 -8.58 -3.93 -8.44
CA ILE A 129 -10.01 -3.91 -8.70
C ILE A 129 -10.64 -5.14 -8.06
N TYR A 130 -11.73 -4.91 -7.39
CA TYR A 130 -12.49 -5.94 -6.68
C TYR A 130 -13.84 -6.17 -7.33
N THR A 131 -14.40 -7.33 -7.07
CA THR A 131 -15.84 -7.58 -7.27
C THR A 131 -16.64 -6.87 -6.16
N PRO A 132 -17.94 -6.62 -6.33
CA PRO A 132 -18.74 -5.95 -5.30
C PRO A 132 -18.79 -6.68 -3.94
N ASP A 133 -18.45 -7.96 -3.90
CA ASP A 133 -18.35 -8.77 -2.69
C ASP A 133 -16.94 -8.77 -2.07
N GLY A 134 -16.01 -7.95 -2.62
CA GLY A 134 -14.68 -7.73 -2.05
C GLY A 134 -13.60 -8.73 -2.49
N THR A 135 -13.89 -9.60 -3.49
CA THR A 135 -12.88 -10.51 -4.04
C THR A 135 -12.01 -9.79 -5.08
N VAL A 136 -10.70 -10.03 -5.07
CA VAL A 136 -9.78 -9.46 -6.07
C VAL A 136 -10.17 -9.94 -7.46
N LYS A 137 -10.43 -9.00 -8.36
CA LYS A 137 -10.81 -9.27 -9.75
C LYS A 137 -9.63 -9.15 -10.71
N ARG A 138 -8.85 -8.08 -10.60
CA ARG A 138 -7.68 -7.81 -11.43
C ARG A 138 -6.84 -6.66 -10.90
N TYR A 139 -5.61 -6.58 -11.38
CA TYR A 139 -4.75 -5.41 -11.22
C TYR A 139 -4.85 -4.47 -12.43
N VAL A 140 -4.76 -3.17 -12.18
CA VAL A 140 -4.65 -2.13 -13.21
C VAL A 140 -3.30 -1.45 -13.05
N PHE A 141 -2.50 -1.46 -14.11
CA PHE A 141 -1.21 -0.78 -14.17
C PHE A 141 -1.38 0.56 -14.88
N HIS A 142 -1.10 1.65 -14.17
CA HIS A 142 -1.23 2.99 -14.69
C HIS A 142 0.01 3.41 -15.48
N ARG A 143 -0.15 4.39 -16.35
CA ARG A 143 0.96 4.91 -17.20
C ARG A 143 2.00 5.69 -16.39
N ARG A 144 1.65 6.18 -15.21
CA ARG A 144 2.48 6.95 -14.28
C ARG A 144 1.98 6.81 -12.86
N ASN A 145 2.89 7.03 -11.93
CA ASN A 145 2.57 7.15 -10.51
C ASN A 145 1.72 8.41 -10.27
N PRO A 146 1.05 8.54 -9.10
CA PRO A 146 0.31 9.74 -8.74
C PRO A 146 1.15 11.01 -8.87
N ASP A 147 0.54 12.08 -9.39
CA ASP A 147 1.20 13.37 -9.54
C ASP A 147 1.46 14.05 -8.19
N LEU A 148 0.64 13.73 -7.20
CA LEU A 148 0.78 14.18 -5.81
C LEU A 148 0.43 13.05 -4.84
N VAL A 149 1.28 12.84 -3.84
CA VAL A 149 0.96 12.09 -2.63
C VAL A 149 1.15 13.04 -1.44
N ILE A 150 0.11 13.18 -0.61
CA ILE A 150 0.17 14.04 0.56
C ILE A 150 -0.40 13.32 1.78
N ILE A 151 0.38 13.27 2.87
CA ILE A 151 0.06 12.50 4.07
C ILE A 151 0.13 13.39 5.29
N ASP A 152 -0.99 13.48 6.00
CA ASP A 152 -1.05 14.19 7.28
C ASP A 152 -0.80 13.19 8.41
N THR A 153 0.36 13.28 9.03
CA THR A 153 0.75 12.38 10.12
C THR A 153 -0.06 12.59 11.40
N THR A 154 -0.71 13.76 11.56
CA THR A 154 -1.70 13.96 12.63
C THR A 154 -2.93 13.09 12.39
N VAL A 155 -3.39 13.00 11.15
CA VAL A 155 -4.52 12.13 10.77
C VAL A 155 -4.16 10.66 10.97
N VAL A 156 -2.97 10.24 10.52
CA VAL A 156 -2.49 8.87 10.72
C VAL A 156 -2.38 8.52 12.21
N ALA A 157 -1.86 9.43 13.04
CA ALA A 157 -1.73 9.22 14.49
C ALA A 157 -3.08 9.06 15.21
N GLN A 158 -4.18 9.59 14.66
CA GLN A 158 -5.53 9.44 15.24
C GLN A 158 -6.24 8.15 14.80
N ALA A 159 -5.72 7.45 13.81
CA ALA A 159 -6.26 6.18 13.36
C ALA A 159 -5.84 5.03 14.32
N PRO A 160 -6.60 3.92 14.37
CA PRO A 160 -6.16 2.72 15.08
C PRO A 160 -4.78 2.24 14.61
N SER A 161 -3.86 2.00 15.56
CA SER A 161 -2.46 1.61 15.26
C SER A 161 -2.35 0.32 14.44
N ARG A 162 -3.38 -0.56 14.47
CA ARG A 162 -3.43 -1.76 13.63
C ARG A 162 -3.29 -1.44 12.13
N PHE A 163 -3.74 -0.27 11.67
CA PHE A 163 -3.52 0.16 10.29
C PHE A 163 -2.04 0.47 10.02
N LEU A 164 -1.38 1.17 10.93
CA LEU A 164 0.05 1.45 10.82
C LEU A 164 0.87 0.16 10.85
N VAL A 165 0.53 -0.77 11.74
CA VAL A 165 1.17 -2.09 11.87
C VAL A 165 0.96 -2.93 10.60
N SER A 166 -0.26 -2.93 10.04
CA SER A 166 -0.49 -3.56 8.73
C SER A 166 0.42 -2.98 7.64
N GLY A 167 0.58 -1.66 7.61
CA GLY A 167 1.53 -1.03 6.68
C GLY A 167 2.98 -1.45 6.90
N MET A 168 3.39 -1.66 8.16
CA MET A 168 4.73 -2.19 8.46
C MET A 168 4.89 -3.62 7.91
N GLY A 169 3.84 -4.45 8.01
CA GLY A 169 3.86 -5.80 7.47
C GLY A 169 3.98 -5.86 5.94
N ASP A 170 3.31 -4.95 5.26
CA ASP A 170 3.42 -4.76 3.80
C ASP A 170 4.83 -4.27 3.42
N ALA A 171 5.30 -3.23 4.10
CA ALA A 171 6.61 -2.63 3.88
C ALA A 171 7.79 -3.57 4.22
N LEU A 172 7.61 -4.50 5.15
CA LEU A 172 8.61 -5.50 5.52
C LEU A 172 8.95 -6.42 4.32
N ALA A 173 7.96 -6.77 3.50
CA ALA A 173 8.15 -7.61 2.33
C ALA A 173 9.07 -6.98 1.28
N THR A 174 9.03 -5.67 1.18
CA THR A 174 9.68 -4.90 0.12
C THR A 174 11.17 -5.22 -0.02
N TRP A 175 11.91 -5.33 1.11
CA TRP A 175 13.33 -5.67 1.05
C TRP A 175 13.57 -7.10 0.58
N PHE A 176 12.90 -8.08 1.18
CA PHE A 176 13.14 -9.48 0.89
C PHE A 176 12.78 -9.84 -0.56
N GLU A 177 11.69 -9.31 -1.07
CA GLU A 177 11.24 -9.53 -2.44
C GLU A 177 12.12 -8.80 -3.46
N ALA A 178 12.50 -7.56 -3.20
CA ALA A 178 13.45 -6.82 -4.05
C ALA A 178 14.83 -7.51 -4.08
N GLU A 179 15.29 -8.06 -2.96
CA GLU A 179 16.54 -8.83 -2.89
C GLU A 179 16.44 -10.11 -3.72
N SER A 180 15.34 -10.86 -3.61
CA SER A 180 15.06 -12.07 -4.40
C SER A 180 15.02 -11.75 -5.89
N CYS A 181 14.28 -10.72 -6.29
CA CYS A 181 14.25 -10.25 -7.68
C CYS A 181 15.64 -9.85 -8.21
N ARG A 182 16.46 -9.19 -7.38
CA ARG A 182 17.83 -8.84 -7.73
C ARG A 182 18.69 -10.08 -7.98
N GLN A 183 18.61 -11.08 -7.09
CA GLN A 183 19.38 -12.32 -7.18
C GLN A 183 18.95 -13.17 -8.37
N LYS A 184 17.65 -13.26 -8.62
CA LYS A 184 17.07 -14.01 -9.74
C LYS A 184 17.24 -13.30 -11.08
N TYR A 185 17.57 -12.01 -11.09
CA TYR A 185 17.42 -11.16 -12.29
C TYR A 185 15.97 -11.17 -12.82
N ALA A 186 15.01 -11.13 -11.91
CA ALA A 186 13.60 -11.05 -12.25
C ALA A 186 13.21 -9.62 -12.67
N ARG A 187 12.11 -9.50 -13.39
CA ARG A 187 11.56 -8.20 -13.78
C ARG A 187 10.73 -7.63 -12.64
N ASN A 188 10.80 -6.31 -12.49
CA ASN A 188 9.93 -5.57 -11.57
C ASN A 188 8.56 -5.28 -12.20
N ILE A 189 7.72 -4.56 -11.48
CA ILE A 189 6.34 -4.22 -11.90
C ILE A 189 6.32 -3.39 -13.21
N THR A 190 7.37 -2.63 -13.50
CA THR A 190 7.46 -1.85 -14.77
C THR A 190 7.78 -2.72 -15.99
N GLY A 191 8.08 -4.00 -15.79
CA GLY A 191 8.50 -4.93 -16.84
C GLY A 191 10.01 -4.90 -17.15
N ASP A 192 10.77 -4.09 -16.43
CA ASP A 192 12.22 -3.95 -16.53
C ASP A 192 12.93 -4.55 -15.32
N TYR A 193 14.22 -4.27 -15.14
CA TYR A 193 15.00 -4.73 -14.00
C TYR A 193 15.12 -3.65 -12.93
N GLY A 194 15.23 -4.05 -11.67
CA GLY A 194 15.47 -3.12 -10.57
C GLY A 194 16.80 -2.39 -10.69
N SER A 195 16.81 -1.16 -10.20
CA SER A 195 18.01 -0.31 -10.16
C SER A 195 18.69 -0.37 -8.78
N VAL A 196 19.92 0.14 -8.70
CA VAL A 196 20.61 0.32 -7.41
C VAL A 196 19.79 1.21 -6.47
N THR A 197 19.13 2.24 -7.01
CA THR A 197 18.25 3.14 -6.24
C THR A 197 17.07 2.37 -5.64
N ALA A 198 16.37 1.55 -6.44
CA ALA A 198 15.24 0.76 -5.96
C ALA A 198 15.64 -0.17 -4.80
N TYR A 199 16.74 -0.89 -4.96
CA TYR A 199 17.24 -1.79 -3.90
C TYR A 199 17.73 -1.04 -2.65
N ALA A 200 18.32 0.15 -2.81
CA ALA A 200 18.73 0.97 -1.69
C ALA A 200 17.51 1.49 -0.90
N LEU A 201 16.43 1.90 -1.60
CA LEU A 201 15.19 2.33 -0.96
C LEU A 201 14.48 1.18 -0.25
N ALA A 202 14.43 -0.01 -0.87
CA ALA A 202 13.87 -1.21 -0.24
C ALA A 202 14.65 -1.59 1.04
N ARG A 203 15.97 -1.50 1.02
CA ARG A 203 16.81 -1.75 2.21
C ARG A 203 16.59 -0.68 3.28
N LEU A 204 16.55 0.59 2.90
CA LEU A 204 16.26 1.70 3.83
C LEU A 204 14.88 1.53 4.47
N CYS A 205 13.88 1.04 3.71
CA CYS A 205 12.56 0.70 4.24
C CYS A 205 12.68 -0.29 5.41
N TYR A 206 13.32 -1.43 5.18
CA TYR A 206 13.55 -2.46 6.18
C TYR A 206 14.27 -1.91 7.43
N ASP A 207 15.41 -1.25 7.24
CA ASP A 207 16.20 -0.67 8.34
C ASP A 207 15.37 0.33 9.17
N THR A 208 14.55 1.16 8.51
CA THR A 208 13.66 2.12 9.17
C THR A 208 12.58 1.44 10.00
N LEU A 209 12.00 0.35 9.51
CA LEU A 209 11.00 -0.41 10.26
C LEU A 209 11.59 -1.01 11.54
N LEU A 210 12.75 -1.66 11.45
CA LEU A 210 13.41 -2.26 12.61
C LEU A 210 13.81 -1.20 13.66
N GLU A 211 14.33 -0.05 13.22
CA GLU A 211 14.76 1.01 14.14
C GLU A 211 13.57 1.73 14.83
N HIS A 212 12.47 1.95 14.12
CA HIS A 212 11.43 2.87 14.55
C HIS A 212 10.06 2.23 14.78
N GLY A 213 9.82 0.99 14.32
CA GLY A 213 8.50 0.36 14.26
C GLY A 213 7.76 0.32 15.59
N LEU A 214 8.39 -0.24 16.64
CA LEU A 214 7.77 -0.32 17.96
C LEU A 214 7.45 1.07 18.52
N THR A 215 8.40 2.01 18.43
CA THR A 215 8.19 3.39 18.95
C THR A 215 7.11 4.12 18.16
N ALA A 216 7.02 3.91 16.85
CA ALA A 216 5.96 4.48 16.01
C ALA A 216 4.58 3.92 16.38
N LYS A 217 4.49 2.59 16.61
CA LYS A 217 3.25 1.95 17.09
C LYS A 217 2.79 2.56 18.42
N LEU A 218 3.69 2.63 19.41
CA LEU A 218 3.39 3.23 20.72
C LEU A 218 2.97 4.70 20.61
N SER A 219 3.58 5.47 19.70
CA SER A 219 3.18 6.84 19.42
C SER A 219 1.77 6.93 18.83
N CYS A 220 1.44 6.03 17.90
CA CYS A 220 0.11 5.93 17.31
C CYS A 220 -0.95 5.50 18.36
N ASP A 221 -0.62 4.52 19.21
CA ASP A 221 -1.49 4.11 20.34
C ASP A 221 -1.77 5.29 21.31
N ALA A 222 -0.80 6.18 21.47
CA ALA A 222 -0.94 7.38 22.30
C ALA A 222 -1.54 8.58 21.53
N HIS A 223 -1.86 8.44 20.25
CA HIS A 223 -2.34 9.51 19.35
C HIS A 223 -1.41 10.71 19.26
N VAL A 224 -0.11 10.48 19.25
CA VAL A 224 0.94 11.53 19.22
C VAL A 224 1.80 11.38 17.96
N VAL A 225 2.05 12.49 17.30
CA VAL A 225 3.06 12.53 16.23
C VAL A 225 4.45 12.58 16.86
N SER A 226 5.28 11.60 16.55
CA SER A 226 6.69 11.52 16.95
C SER A 226 7.60 11.38 15.73
N PRO A 227 8.90 11.64 15.84
CA PRO A 227 9.83 11.36 14.76
C PRO A 227 9.78 9.92 14.26
N SER A 228 9.63 8.92 15.15
CA SER A 228 9.49 7.53 14.75
C SER A 228 8.21 7.26 13.94
N LEU A 229 7.08 7.89 14.32
CA LEU A 229 5.85 7.80 13.54
C LEU A 229 6.05 8.38 12.13
N GLU A 230 6.70 9.55 12.03
CA GLU A 230 7.02 10.17 10.73
C GLU A 230 7.86 9.23 9.86
N HIS A 231 8.91 8.62 10.42
CA HIS A 231 9.78 7.70 9.69
C HIS A 231 9.03 6.44 9.21
N VAL A 232 8.19 5.85 10.06
CA VAL A 232 7.43 4.66 9.70
C VAL A 232 6.32 4.97 8.68
N VAL A 233 5.67 6.13 8.77
CA VAL A 233 4.72 6.56 7.73
C VAL A 233 5.42 6.71 6.38
N GLU A 234 6.62 7.29 6.34
CA GLU A 234 7.42 7.38 5.12
C GLU A 234 7.85 5.98 4.63
N ALA A 235 8.26 5.08 5.53
CA ALA A 235 8.62 3.72 5.18
C ALA A 235 7.44 2.96 4.56
N ASN A 236 6.27 2.97 5.21
CA ASN A 236 5.08 2.26 4.77
C ASN A 236 4.56 2.76 3.41
N THR A 237 4.69 4.04 3.12
CA THR A 237 4.04 4.64 1.95
C THR A 237 5.00 4.96 0.81
N LEU A 238 6.12 5.63 1.10
CA LEU A 238 7.07 6.04 0.07
C LEU A 238 8.13 4.98 -0.19
N LEU A 239 8.90 4.58 0.84
CA LEU A 239 10.02 3.68 0.64
C LEU A 239 9.56 2.31 0.16
N SER A 240 8.47 1.77 0.74
CA SER A 240 7.83 0.54 0.30
C SER A 240 7.26 0.70 -1.11
N GLY A 241 6.47 1.76 -1.36
CA GLY A 241 5.86 1.99 -2.67
C GLY A 241 6.86 2.06 -3.81
N LEU A 242 7.98 2.74 -3.60
CA LEU A 242 9.08 2.82 -4.58
C LEU A 242 9.87 1.51 -4.67
N GLY A 243 10.09 0.88 -3.52
CA GLY A 243 10.88 -0.34 -3.39
C GLY A 243 10.23 -1.52 -4.09
N PHE A 244 8.94 -1.79 -3.85
CA PHE A 244 8.26 -2.91 -4.48
C PHE A 244 8.05 -2.69 -5.99
N GLU A 245 7.58 -1.51 -6.39
CA GLU A 245 7.25 -1.22 -7.78
C GLU A 245 8.49 -1.25 -8.68
N SER A 246 9.61 -0.71 -8.18
CA SER A 246 10.87 -0.62 -8.91
C SER A 246 11.84 -1.77 -8.59
N GLY A 247 11.70 -2.46 -7.47
CA GLY A 247 12.53 -3.60 -7.06
C GLY A 247 11.96 -4.95 -7.51
N GLY A 248 10.65 -5.11 -7.41
CA GLY A 248 9.89 -6.31 -7.80
C GLY A 248 9.26 -7.00 -6.59
N LEU A 249 8.33 -7.92 -6.87
CA LEU A 249 7.64 -8.79 -5.92
C LEU A 249 8.11 -10.24 -6.09
N ALA A 250 7.99 -11.04 -5.02
CA ALA A 250 8.40 -12.44 -5.01
C ALA A 250 7.46 -13.31 -4.15
N ALA A 251 7.97 -14.04 -3.16
CA ALA A 251 7.19 -15.04 -2.42
C ALA A 251 6.18 -14.44 -1.45
N ALA A 252 6.49 -13.35 -0.75
CA ALA A 252 5.62 -12.84 0.32
C ALA A 252 4.22 -12.47 -0.21
N HIS A 253 4.15 -11.73 -1.30
CA HIS A 253 2.88 -11.38 -1.94
C HIS A 253 2.19 -12.57 -2.62
N ALA A 254 2.93 -13.51 -3.19
CA ALA A 254 2.34 -14.72 -3.74
C ALA A 254 1.72 -15.60 -2.65
N ILE A 255 2.37 -15.72 -1.49
CA ILE A 255 1.82 -16.43 -0.33
C ILE A 255 0.58 -15.71 0.20
N HIS A 256 0.62 -14.36 0.31
CA HIS A 256 -0.57 -13.59 0.61
C HIS A 256 -1.73 -13.91 -0.36
N ASN A 257 -1.47 -13.91 -1.67
CA ASN A 257 -2.48 -14.27 -2.68
C ASN A 257 -3.02 -15.68 -2.44
N GLY A 258 -2.14 -16.63 -2.17
CA GLY A 258 -2.52 -18.00 -1.83
C GLY A 258 -3.42 -18.07 -0.59
N LEU A 259 -3.08 -17.36 0.48
CA LEU A 259 -3.88 -17.32 1.69
C LEU A 259 -5.32 -16.82 1.45
N THR A 260 -5.53 -15.92 0.49
CA THR A 260 -6.85 -15.36 0.21
C THR A 260 -7.88 -16.38 -0.32
N VAL A 261 -7.46 -17.59 -0.70
CA VAL A 261 -8.39 -18.66 -1.08
C VAL A 261 -9.17 -19.22 0.13
N LEU A 262 -8.66 -18.95 1.34
CA LEU A 262 -9.30 -19.39 2.59
C LEU A 262 -10.17 -18.26 3.16
N PRO A 263 -11.50 -18.49 3.34
CA PRO A 263 -12.39 -17.43 3.86
C PRO A 263 -12.00 -16.89 5.23
N HIS A 264 -11.41 -17.72 6.08
CA HIS A 264 -11.06 -17.38 7.48
C HIS A 264 -10.05 -16.24 7.60
N VAL A 265 -9.23 -15.98 6.55
CA VAL A 265 -8.22 -14.90 6.58
C VAL A 265 -8.77 -13.54 6.10
N HIS A 266 -10.03 -13.46 5.67
CA HIS A 266 -10.57 -12.25 5.05
C HIS A 266 -10.70 -11.07 6.04
N ASP A 267 -10.81 -11.35 7.34
CA ASP A 267 -10.87 -10.31 8.39
C ASP A 267 -9.50 -9.71 8.73
N HIS A 268 -8.42 -10.28 8.16
CA HIS A 268 -7.06 -9.77 8.34
C HIS A 268 -6.70 -8.78 7.23
N PHE A 269 -5.99 -7.72 7.60
CA PHE A 269 -5.54 -6.72 6.64
C PHE A 269 -4.49 -7.28 5.69
N HIS A 270 -4.31 -6.59 4.57
CA HIS A 270 -3.35 -6.96 3.53
C HIS A 270 -1.96 -7.21 4.11
N GLY A 271 -1.39 -6.21 4.79
CA GLY A 271 -0.04 -6.29 5.32
C GLY A 271 0.15 -7.32 6.44
N GLU A 272 -0.91 -7.65 7.21
CA GLU A 272 -0.85 -8.74 8.19
C GLU A 272 -0.59 -10.08 7.48
N LYS A 273 -1.28 -10.35 6.37
CA LYS A 273 -1.08 -11.56 5.56
C LYS A 273 0.24 -11.54 4.80
N VAL A 274 0.67 -10.36 4.32
CA VAL A 274 1.98 -10.18 3.65
C VAL A 274 3.11 -10.44 4.64
N ALA A 275 3.05 -9.94 5.88
CA ALA A 275 4.04 -10.21 6.91
C ALA A 275 4.18 -11.73 7.19
N PHE A 276 3.06 -12.44 7.29
CA PHE A 276 3.09 -13.90 7.41
C PHE A 276 3.76 -14.55 6.18
N GLY A 277 3.49 -14.04 4.99
CA GLY A 277 4.16 -14.44 3.76
C GLY A 277 5.68 -14.20 3.80
N VAL A 278 6.12 -13.08 4.39
CA VAL A 278 7.55 -12.82 4.63
C VAL A 278 8.16 -13.91 5.48
N LEU A 279 7.57 -14.19 6.66
CA LEU A 279 8.08 -15.21 7.57
C LEU A 279 8.23 -16.58 6.88
N ALA A 280 7.24 -16.98 6.09
CA ALA A 280 7.32 -18.22 5.31
C ALA A 280 8.43 -18.17 4.23
N SER A 281 8.61 -17.01 3.58
CA SER A 281 9.62 -16.81 2.55
C SER A 281 11.06 -16.89 3.06
N LEU A 282 11.30 -16.54 4.35
CA LEU A 282 12.62 -16.65 4.97
C LEU A 282 13.10 -18.10 5.00
N PHE A 283 12.20 -19.04 5.32
CA PHE A 283 12.53 -20.48 5.27
C PHE A 283 12.66 -20.98 3.83
N LEU A 284 11.80 -20.55 2.92
CA LEU A 284 11.86 -20.91 1.51
C LEU A 284 13.20 -20.53 0.86
N THR A 285 13.76 -19.39 1.28
CA THR A 285 15.02 -18.84 0.73
C THR A 285 16.25 -19.16 1.57
N ASP A 286 16.12 -20.03 2.58
CA ASP A 286 17.19 -20.47 3.49
C ASP A 286 17.97 -19.29 4.09
N LYS A 287 17.23 -18.30 4.64
CA LYS A 287 17.84 -17.14 5.28
C LYS A 287 18.59 -17.56 6.56
N PRO A 288 19.70 -16.87 6.90
CA PRO A 288 20.43 -17.10 8.15
C PRO A 288 19.51 -16.97 9.38
N SER A 289 19.79 -17.76 10.43
CA SER A 289 18.95 -17.78 11.64
C SER A 289 18.86 -16.43 12.35
N ASP A 290 19.92 -15.64 12.34
CA ASP A 290 19.94 -14.30 12.90
C ASP A 290 18.98 -13.34 12.18
N VAL A 291 18.82 -13.48 10.86
CA VAL A 291 17.81 -12.71 10.08
C VAL A 291 16.40 -13.21 10.40
N ILE A 292 16.22 -14.53 10.52
CA ILE A 292 14.91 -15.11 10.88
C ILE A 292 14.48 -14.63 12.26
N ASP A 293 15.37 -14.71 13.26
CA ASP A 293 15.11 -14.27 14.63
C ASP A 293 14.79 -12.77 14.66
N GLU A 294 15.58 -11.92 13.97
CA GLU A 294 15.33 -10.47 13.90
C GLU A 294 13.95 -10.13 13.36
N VAL A 295 13.51 -10.82 12.30
CA VAL A 295 12.20 -10.54 11.67
C VAL A 295 11.06 -11.06 12.54
N TYR A 296 11.20 -12.22 13.17
CA TYR A 296 10.20 -12.73 14.12
C TYR A 296 10.06 -11.82 15.34
N ASP A 297 11.18 -11.39 15.94
CA ASP A 297 11.19 -10.47 17.08
C ASP A 297 10.48 -9.16 16.72
N PHE A 298 10.78 -8.59 15.54
CA PHE A 298 10.09 -7.40 15.05
C PHE A 298 8.58 -7.61 14.91
N CYS A 299 8.16 -8.71 14.30
CA CYS A 299 6.73 -9.01 14.12
C CYS A 299 6.00 -9.13 15.46
N ASP A 300 6.59 -9.84 16.43
CA ASP A 300 6.03 -9.99 17.78
C ASP A 300 5.94 -8.64 18.50
N GLU A 301 6.99 -7.81 18.45
CA GLU A 301 7.03 -6.51 19.13
C GLU A 301 5.95 -5.54 18.61
N VAL A 302 5.73 -5.51 17.31
CA VAL A 302 4.72 -4.60 16.73
C VAL A 302 3.33 -5.22 16.69
N GLY A 303 3.19 -6.53 16.91
CA GLY A 303 1.92 -7.27 16.91
C GLY A 303 1.46 -7.70 15.52
N LEU A 304 2.39 -8.01 14.62
CA LEU A 304 2.13 -8.70 13.36
C LEU A 304 1.95 -10.20 13.58
N PRO A 305 1.18 -10.90 12.74
CA PRO A 305 0.97 -12.35 12.86
C PRO A 305 2.28 -13.14 12.68
N THR A 306 2.56 -14.06 13.62
CA THR A 306 3.71 -14.97 13.57
C THR A 306 3.32 -16.44 13.46
N THR A 307 2.05 -16.76 13.73
CA THR A 307 1.50 -18.11 13.67
C THR A 307 0.25 -18.19 12.79
N PHE A 308 -0.12 -19.41 12.39
CA PHE A 308 -1.39 -19.63 11.68
C PHE A 308 -2.60 -19.18 12.49
N ALA A 309 -2.56 -19.34 13.82
CA ALA A 309 -3.65 -18.89 14.69
C ALA A 309 -3.86 -17.37 14.60
N ASP A 310 -2.78 -16.60 14.49
CA ASP A 310 -2.82 -15.14 14.44
C ASP A 310 -3.43 -14.59 13.14
N ILE A 311 -3.46 -15.41 12.08
CA ILE A 311 -4.14 -15.07 10.81
C ILE A 311 -5.49 -15.79 10.64
N GLY A 312 -6.07 -16.27 11.75
CA GLY A 312 -7.39 -16.90 11.75
C GLY A 312 -7.42 -18.37 11.31
N LEU A 313 -6.30 -19.07 11.32
CA LEU A 313 -6.13 -20.45 10.88
C LEU A 313 -5.59 -21.38 12.01
N PRO A 314 -6.21 -21.41 13.23
CA PRO A 314 -5.66 -22.17 14.36
C PRO A 314 -5.64 -23.70 14.11
N ASP A 315 -6.56 -24.20 13.29
CA ASP A 315 -6.76 -25.63 13.01
C ASP A 315 -6.66 -25.91 11.51
N VAL A 316 -5.82 -25.16 10.77
CA VAL A 316 -5.65 -25.32 9.32
C VAL A 316 -5.22 -26.76 8.98
N SER A 317 -5.91 -27.37 8.03
CA SER A 317 -5.62 -28.72 7.57
C SER A 317 -4.52 -28.75 6.49
N ASP A 318 -3.87 -29.92 6.32
CA ASP A 318 -2.90 -30.13 5.24
C ASP A 318 -3.51 -29.89 3.84
N ASP A 319 -4.80 -30.19 3.66
CA ASP A 319 -5.50 -29.97 2.38
C ASP A 319 -5.70 -28.46 2.12
N GLU A 320 -6.06 -27.67 3.13
CA GLU A 320 -6.15 -26.20 3.02
C GLU A 320 -4.77 -25.58 2.76
N LEU A 321 -3.72 -26.04 3.46
CA LEU A 321 -2.36 -25.58 3.18
C LEU A 321 -1.91 -25.93 1.76
N ARG A 322 -2.33 -27.08 1.24
CA ARG A 322 -2.09 -27.45 -0.15
C ARG A 322 -2.78 -26.51 -1.13
N MET A 323 -4.05 -26.16 -0.87
CA MET A 323 -4.79 -25.17 -1.68
C MET A 323 -4.07 -23.81 -1.70
N VAL A 324 -3.60 -23.34 -0.55
CA VAL A 324 -2.81 -22.12 -0.43
C VAL A 324 -1.53 -22.21 -1.26
N ALA A 325 -0.79 -23.31 -1.12
CA ALA A 325 0.47 -23.53 -1.85
C ALA A 325 0.24 -23.60 -3.37
N GLU A 326 -0.79 -24.32 -3.83
CA GLU A 326 -1.15 -24.40 -5.25
C GLU A 326 -1.52 -23.02 -5.82
N ALA A 327 -2.26 -22.21 -5.06
CA ALA A 327 -2.61 -20.85 -5.48
C ALA A 327 -1.38 -19.93 -5.49
N ALA A 328 -0.52 -19.98 -4.47
CA ALA A 328 0.70 -19.18 -4.37
C ALA A 328 1.74 -19.55 -5.45
N THR A 329 1.74 -20.79 -5.94
CA THR A 329 2.66 -21.26 -6.98
C THR A 329 2.05 -21.33 -8.38
N ALA A 330 0.84 -20.80 -8.55
CA ALA A 330 0.18 -20.77 -9.86
C ALA A 330 1.02 -20.05 -10.92
N VAL A 331 0.80 -20.40 -12.16
CA VAL A 331 1.51 -19.78 -13.29
C VAL A 331 1.21 -18.28 -13.34
N GLY A 332 2.26 -17.47 -13.27
CA GLY A 332 2.16 -16.01 -13.27
C GLY A 332 2.28 -15.38 -11.90
N GLU A 333 2.29 -16.16 -10.83
CA GLU A 333 2.53 -15.65 -9.47
C GLU A 333 3.98 -15.24 -9.27
N THR A 334 4.17 -14.25 -8.41
CA THR A 334 5.47 -13.61 -8.17
C THR A 334 6.46 -14.50 -7.42
N ILE A 335 6.02 -15.59 -6.79
CA ILE A 335 6.92 -16.55 -6.12
C ILE A 335 7.98 -17.12 -7.07
N HIS A 336 7.70 -17.17 -8.36
CA HIS A 336 8.66 -17.61 -9.38
C HIS A 336 9.82 -16.63 -9.59
N ASN A 337 9.77 -15.45 -8.95
CA ASN A 337 10.87 -14.49 -8.88
C ASN A 337 11.89 -14.83 -7.77
N GLU A 338 11.64 -15.85 -6.96
CA GLU A 338 12.62 -16.33 -5.98
C GLU A 338 13.85 -16.92 -6.67
N PRO A 339 15.07 -16.75 -6.07
CA PRO A 339 16.31 -17.28 -6.66
C PRO A 339 16.35 -18.80 -6.67
N VAL A 340 15.56 -19.46 -5.82
CA VAL A 340 15.41 -20.92 -5.78
C VAL A 340 14.27 -21.38 -6.67
N PRO A 341 14.32 -22.60 -7.23
CA PRO A 341 13.18 -23.18 -7.93
C PRO A 341 12.03 -23.45 -6.95
N VAL A 342 10.85 -22.93 -7.23
CA VAL A 342 9.61 -23.21 -6.49
C VAL A 342 8.69 -24.00 -7.41
N THR A 343 8.19 -25.15 -6.92
CA THR A 343 7.36 -26.10 -7.68
C THR A 343 6.13 -26.52 -6.88
#